data_05cc9c06bde57750cb709ca2455558c6
#
_entry.id   05cc9c06bde57750cb709ca2455558c6
#
_cell.length_a   1.000
_cell.length_b   1.000
_cell.length_c   1.000
_cell.angle_alpha   90.00
_cell.angle_beta   90.00
_cell.angle_gamma   90.00
#
_symmetry.space_group_name_H-M   'P 1'
#
loop_
_entity.id
_entity.type
_entity.pdbx_description
1 polymer ?
#
loop_
_entity_poly.entity_id
_entity_poly.type
_entity_poly.pdbx_seq_one_letter_code
_entity_poly.pdbx_strand_id
1 'polypeptide(L)'
;MIDIEYSTKSSVPWKTELIDVLSDEIEDNEFWSNYFNKTNCFSTINIHLGIFIEPYLQFIIDGKKTLESRFSINQCPPYGKTAKGDLLLIKRSGGPILAISQISDVWTYQLNKDLWDEIKDVHAKALCIENPEFWQQKKNSKYVTLMRVKNIYSINPINFIKRDRRGWVVLNSKSEPLNLFV
;
A
#
# COMPACT_ATOMS: atom_id res chain seq x y z
N MET A 1 7.73 18.27 10.69
CA MET A 1 7.17 16.91 10.53
C MET A 1 5.71 17.01 10.96
N ILE A 2 4.78 16.58 10.13
CA ILE A 2 3.34 16.67 10.40
C ILE A 2 2.92 15.36 11.06
N ASP A 3 2.20 15.44 12.18
CA ASP A 3 1.71 14.31 12.96
C ASP A 3 0.23 14.10 12.69
N ILE A 4 -0.15 12.96 12.10
CA ILE A 4 -1.55 12.60 11.81
C ILE A 4 -1.91 11.39 12.67
N GLU A 5 -2.91 11.51 13.53
CA GLU A 5 -3.39 10.43 14.38
C GLU A 5 -4.57 9.69 13.71
N TYR A 6 -4.31 8.46 13.27
CA TYR A 6 -5.32 7.59 12.67
C TYR A 6 -6.25 7.00 13.71
N SER A 7 -7.56 7.18 13.51
CA SER A 7 -8.60 6.56 14.34
C SER A 7 -9.71 5.96 13.47
N THR A 8 -10.10 4.74 13.77
CA THR A 8 -11.27 4.09 13.15
C THR A 8 -12.60 4.61 13.70
N LYS A 9 -12.57 5.34 14.83
CA LYS A 9 -13.78 5.84 15.53
C LYS A 9 -14.14 7.27 15.18
N SER A 10 -13.23 8.00 14.53
CA SER A 10 -13.42 9.42 14.19
C SER A 10 -13.58 9.54 12.68
N SER A 11 -14.68 10.08 12.28
CA SER A 11 -15.09 10.14 10.88
C SER A 11 -14.47 11.32 10.24
N VAL A 12 -13.45 11.93 10.33
CA VAL A 12 -13.08 12.98 9.34
C VAL A 12 -11.73 13.71 9.53
N PRO A 13 -11.25 14.16 10.69
CA PRO A 13 -10.12 15.08 10.71
C PRO A 13 -8.85 14.55 10.05
N TRP A 14 -8.46 13.30 10.36
CA TRP A 14 -7.22 12.72 9.85
C TRP A 14 -7.24 12.47 8.33
N LYS A 15 -8.41 12.18 7.75
CA LYS A 15 -8.52 11.95 6.30
C LYS A 15 -8.27 13.26 5.54
N THR A 16 -8.96 14.32 5.94
CA THR A 16 -8.80 15.65 5.33
C THR A 16 -7.36 16.12 5.47
N GLU A 17 -6.81 16.03 6.68
CA GLU A 17 -5.43 16.43 6.95
C GLU A 17 -4.40 15.65 6.11
N LEU A 18 -4.59 14.34 5.98
CA LEU A 18 -3.72 13.52 5.12
C LEU A 18 -3.83 13.91 3.65
N ILE A 19 -5.04 14.24 3.19
CA ILE A 19 -5.31 14.67 1.82
C ILE A 19 -4.63 16.00 1.53
N ASP A 20 -4.81 16.96 2.40
CA ASP A 20 -4.26 18.31 2.24
C ASP A 20 -2.73 18.23 2.17
N VAL A 21 -2.11 17.52 3.11
CA VAL A 21 -0.66 17.30 3.13
C VAL A 21 -0.17 16.59 1.87
N LEU A 22 -0.88 15.55 1.41
CA LEU A 22 -0.48 14.84 0.18
C LEU A 22 -0.65 15.73 -1.05
N SER A 23 -1.68 16.58 -1.10
CA SER A 23 -1.92 17.49 -2.21
C SER A 23 -0.79 18.51 -2.33
N ASP A 24 -0.34 19.08 -1.21
CA ASP A 24 0.80 20.00 -1.16
C ASP A 24 2.10 19.31 -1.62
N GLU A 25 2.34 18.09 -1.15
CA GLU A 25 3.56 17.33 -1.50
C GLU A 25 3.67 16.94 -2.98
N ILE A 26 2.54 16.83 -3.68
CA ILE A 26 2.50 16.40 -5.08
C ILE A 26 2.29 17.54 -6.08
N GLU A 27 2.12 18.78 -5.63
CA GLU A 27 1.77 19.92 -6.47
C GLU A 27 2.69 20.06 -7.69
N ASP A 28 4.00 19.91 -7.49
CA ASP A 28 5.02 20.01 -8.53
C ASP A 28 5.20 18.73 -9.37
N ASN A 29 4.48 17.64 -9.06
CA ASN A 29 4.56 16.40 -9.79
C ASN A 29 3.39 16.24 -10.78
N GLU A 30 3.64 16.43 -12.06
CA GLU A 30 2.61 16.40 -13.11
C GLU A 30 1.78 15.11 -13.10
N PHE A 31 2.41 13.94 -12.93
CA PHE A 31 1.67 12.67 -12.90
C PHE A 31 0.71 12.61 -11.70
N TRP A 32 1.21 12.91 -10.50
CA TRP A 32 0.43 12.80 -9.28
C TRP A 32 -0.63 13.87 -9.17
N SER A 33 -0.32 15.11 -9.55
CA SER A 33 -1.29 16.20 -9.62
C SER A 33 -2.45 15.86 -10.56
N ASN A 34 -2.15 15.35 -11.77
CA ASN A 34 -3.17 14.87 -12.71
C ASN A 34 -3.96 13.65 -12.18
N TYR A 35 -3.29 12.73 -11.49
CA TYR A 35 -3.92 11.55 -10.89
C TYR A 35 -4.94 11.96 -9.82
N PHE A 36 -4.58 12.86 -8.92
CA PHE A 36 -5.46 13.34 -7.86
C PHE A 36 -6.63 14.13 -8.42
N ASN A 37 -6.41 15.00 -9.42
CA ASN A 37 -7.47 15.77 -10.07
C ASN A 37 -8.46 14.88 -10.84
N LYS A 38 -7.98 13.91 -11.63
CA LYS A 38 -8.83 13.01 -12.44
C LYS A 38 -9.66 12.08 -11.61
N THR A 39 -9.14 11.60 -10.49
CA THR A 39 -9.81 10.60 -9.69
C THR A 39 -10.79 11.18 -8.70
N ASN A 40 -10.84 12.52 -8.53
CA ASN A 40 -11.46 13.10 -7.33
C ASN A 40 -11.11 12.23 -6.11
N CYS A 41 -9.85 12.05 -5.89
CA CYS A 41 -9.01 10.91 -5.44
C CYS A 41 -9.67 10.00 -4.38
N PHE A 42 -10.59 10.53 -3.62
CA PHE A 42 -11.16 9.85 -2.46
C PHE A 42 -12.54 9.23 -2.70
N SER A 43 -13.16 9.49 -3.86
CA SER A 43 -14.47 8.93 -4.19
C SER A 43 -14.38 7.74 -5.15
N THR A 44 -13.33 7.66 -5.95
CA THR A 44 -13.25 6.70 -7.06
C THR A 44 -12.22 5.59 -6.89
N ILE A 45 -11.28 5.75 -5.96
CA ILE A 45 -10.21 4.76 -5.72
C ILE A 45 -10.14 4.36 -4.25
N ASN A 46 -9.58 3.18 -3.99
CA ASN A 46 -9.19 2.84 -2.63
C ASN A 46 -7.84 3.47 -2.29
N ILE A 47 -7.67 3.80 -1.01
CA ILE A 47 -6.40 4.27 -0.47
C ILE A 47 -5.92 3.26 0.55
N HIS A 48 -4.73 2.77 0.32
CA HIS A 48 -4.11 1.77 1.17
C HIS A 48 -2.89 2.33 1.91
N LEU A 49 -2.72 1.90 3.15
CA LEU A 49 -1.50 2.09 3.91
C LEU A 49 -0.78 0.75 4.03
N GLY A 50 0.34 0.60 3.35
CA GLY A 50 1.23 -0.54 3.47
C GLY A 50 2.34 -0.24 4.47
N ILE A 51 2.57 -1.16 5.43
CA ILE A 51 3.69 -1.10 6.37
C ILE A 51 4.81 -1.97 5.84
N PHE A 52 5.98 -1.38 5.65
CA PHE A 52 7.15 -2.04 5.08
C PHE A 52 8.31 -2.06 6.05
N ILE A 53 9.07 -3.15 6.01
CA ILE A 53 10.33 -3.30 6.75
C ILE A 53 11.51 -3.15 5.79
N GLU A 54 12.67 -2.78 6.33
CA GLU A 54 13.90 -2.81 5.54
C GLU A 54 14.39 -4.25 5.31
N PRO A 55 15.05 -4.53 4.19
CA PRO A 55 15.42 -3.60 3.12
C PRO A 55 14.33 -3.38 2.05
N TYR A 56 13.19 -4.04 2.17
CA TYR A 56 12.12 -4.04 1.14
C TYR A 56 11.52 -2.65 0.91
N LEU A 57 11.44 -1.83 1.96
CA LEU A 57 11.01 -0.43 1.83
C LEU A 57 11.92 0.32 0.87
N GLN A 58 13.22 0.27 1.13
CA GLN A 58 14.20 0.97 0.30
C GLN A 58 14.22 0.43 -1.13
N PHE A 59 14.06 -0.88 -1.32
CA PHE A 59 13.98 -1.48 -2.65
C PHE A 59 12.76 -1.00 -3.46
N ILE A 60 11.63 -0.70 -2.81
CA ILE A 60 10.49 -0.09 -3.48
C ILE A 60 10.83 1.34 -3.87
N ILE A 61 11.35 2.16 -2.95
CA ILE A 61 11.71 3.56 -3.21
C ILE A 61 12.74 3.68 -4.32
N ASP A 62 13.73 2.79 -4.36
CA ASP A 62 14.74 2.72 -5.43
C ASP A 62 14.21 2.15 -6.77
N GLY A 63 12.95 1.71 -6.82
CA GLY A 63 12.38 1.08 -8.01
C GLY A 63 12.89 -0.32 -8.33
N LYS A 64 13.70 -0.92 -7.44
CA LYS A 64 14.23 -2.29 -7.59
C LYS A 64 13.15 -3.34 -7.38
N LYS A 65 12.33 -3.16 -6.32
CA LYS A 65 11.18 -4.00 -6.02
C LYS A 65 9.95 -3.46 -6.74
N THR A 66 9.58 -4.10 -7.83
CA THR A 66 8.46 -3.69 -8.69
C THR A 66 7.16 -4.45 -8.41
N LEU A 67 7.26 -5.54 -7.64
CA LEU A 67 6.14 -6.36 -7.22
C LEU A 67 6.10 -6.47 -5.69
N GLU A 68 4.96 -6.13 -5.10
CA GLU A 68 4.70 -6.34 -3.67
C GLU A 68 3.88 -7.61 -3.48
N SER A 69 4.12 -8.33 -2.39
CA SER A 69 3.38 -9.52 -2.01
C SER A 69 2.88 -9.48 -0.58
N ARG A 70 1.65 -9.88 -0.37
CA ARG A 70 1.07 -10.07 0.96
C ARG A 70 0.52 -11.48 1.08
N PHE A 71 1.26 -12.31 1.81
CA PHE A 71 0.90 -13.69 2.13
C PHE A 71 0.12 -13.72 3.44
N SER A 72 -0.95 -14.52 3.50
CA SER A 72 -1.79 -14.64 4.71
C SER A 72 -2.40 -16.03 4.86
N ILE A 73 -2.74 -16.39 6.10
CA ILE A 73 -3.47 -17.64 6.40
C ILE A 73 -4.97 -17.42 6.18
N ASN A 74 -5.47 -16.21 6.46
CA ASN A 74 -6.87 -15.85 6.34
C ASN A 74 -7.07 -14.80 5.24
N GLN A 75 -8.30 -14.68 4.74
CA GLN A 75 -8.68 -13.61 3.81
C GLN A 75 -8.76 -12.27 4.54
N CYS A 76 -7.63 -11.59 4.64
CA CYS A 76 -7.54 -10.25 5.22
C CYS A 76 -6.93 -9.26 4.23
N PRO A 77 -7.18 -7.95 4.36
CA PRO A 77 -6.58 -6.96 3.46
C PRO A 77 -5.06 -7.13 3.34
N PRO A 78 -4.52 -7.00 2.12
CA PRO A 78 -5.12 -6.47 0.88
C PRO A 78 -5.98 -7.47 0.08
N TYR A 79 -6.07 -8.75 0.48
CA TYR A 79 -6.79 -9.79 -0.26
C TYR A 79 -8.24 -9.36 -0.57
N GLY A 80 -8.59 -9.31 -1.88
CA GLY A 80 -9.91 -8.91 -2.35
C GLY A 80 -10.33 -7.46 -2.05
N LYS A 81 -9.40 -6.61 -1.59
CA LYS A 81 -9.67 -5.20 -1.25
C LYS A 81 -8.83 -4.21 -2.06
N THR A 82 -7.95 -4.70 -2.92
CA THR A 82 -7.05 -3.89 -3.74
C THR A 82 -7.42 -4.03 -5.20
N ALA A 83 -7.38 -2.94 -5.93
CA ALA A 83 -7.68 -2.90 -7.36
C ALA A 83 -6.62 -2.10 -8.13
N LYS A 84 -6.59 -2.32 -9.45
CA LYS A 84 -5.80 -1.50 -10.36
C LYS A 84 -6.24 -0.04 -10.26
N GLY A 85 -5.27 0.85 -10.18
CA GLY A 85 -5.49 2.28 -10.04
C GLY A 85 -5.53 2.77 -8.59
N ASP A 86 -5.51 1.89 -7.59
CA ASP A 86 -5.52 2.29 -6.19
C ASP A 86 -4.22 3.02 -5.77
N LEU A 87 -4.35 3.91 -4.79
CA LEU A 87 -3.23 4.61 -4.16
C LEU A 87 -2.67 3.79 -3.01
N LEU A 88 -1.36 3.63 -2.98
CA LEU A 88 -0.61 3.01 -1.89
C LEU A 88 0.30 4.02 -1.21
N LEU A 89 0.06 4.25 0.07
CA LEU A 89 0.95 4.97 0.97
C LEU A 89 1.99 4.01 1.54
N ILE A 90 3.25 4.33 1.37
CA ILE A 90 4.38 3.47 1.76
C ILE A 90 4.95 3.96 3.09
N LYS A 91 4.63 3.23 4.16
CA LYS A 91 5.01 3.57 5.53
C LYS A 91 6.12 2.66 6.04
N ARG A 92 7.15 3.24 6.64
CA ARG A 92 8.18 2.48 7.37
C ARG A 92 7.57 1.83 8.61
N SER A 93 7.95 0.60 8.89
CA SER A 93 7.61 -0.06 10.17
C SER A 93 8.21 0.71 11.34
N GLY A 94 7.36 1.14 12.27
CA GLY A 94 7.78 2.01 13.39
C GLY A 94 8.14 3.44 13.00
N GLY A 95 7.97 3.84 11.74
CA GLY A 95 8.37 5.16 11.23
C GLY A 95 7.26 5.86 10.42
N PRO A 96 7.61 6.93 9.68
CA PRO A 96 6.68 7.74 8.90
C PRO A 96 6.25 7.09 7.57
N ILE A 97 5.27 7.70 6.90
CA ILE A 97 5.03 7.52 5.47
C ILE A 97 6.14 8.26 4.73
N LEU A 98 6.76 7.62 3.75
CA LEU A 98 7.93 8.13 3.03
C LEU A 98 7.71 8.27 1.53
N ALA A 99 6.72 7.59 0.99
CA ALA A 99 6.43 7.62 -0.43
C ALA A 99 4.97 7.26 -0.71
N ILE A 100 4.53 7.62 -1.91
CA ILE A 100 3.29 7.16 -2.50
C ILE A 100 3.57 6.37 -3.77
N SER A 101 2.65 5.50 -4.14
CA SER A 101 2.74 4.68 -5.35
C SER A 101 1.36 4.37 -5.89
N GLN A 102 1.25 4.16 -7.20
CA GLN A 102 0.07 3.63 -7.84
C GLN A 102 0.18 2.10 -7.93
N ILE A 103 -0.90 1.41 -7.59
CA ILE A 103 -1.03 -0.03 -7.86
C ILE A 103 -1.52 -0.20 -9.30
N SER A 104 -0.62 -0.66 -10.19
CA SER A 104 -0.91 -0.76 -11.62
C SER A 104 -1.58 -2.07 -12.02
N ASP A 105 -1.32 -3.14 -11.28
CA ASP A 105 -1.90 -4.47 -11.51
C ASP A 105 -2.02 -5.22 -10.18
N VAL A 106 -3.03 -6.08 -10.08
CA VAL A 106 -3.31 -6.89 -8.88
C VAL A 106 -3.65 -8.32 -9.28
N TRP A 107 -3.06 -9.26 -8.60
CA TRP A 107 -3.40 -10.68 -8.68
C TRP A 107 -3.67 -11.22 -7.28
N THR A 108 -4.75 -11.95 -7.15
CA THR A 108 -5.22 -12.49 -5.87
C THR A 108 -5.45 -13.98 -6.02
N TYR A 109 -4.76 -14.79 -5.23
CA TYR A 109 -4.81 -16.24 -5.36
C TYR A 109 -5.07 -16.93 -4.02
N GLN A 110 -5.84 -17.98 -4.07
CA GLN A 110 -5.79 -19.04 -3.06
C GLN A 110 -4.64 -19.97 -3.42
N LEU A 111 -3.68 -20.14 -2.51
CA LEU A 111 -2.45 -20.87 -2.76
C LEU A 111 -2.68 -22.39 -2.74
N ASN A 112 -2.10 -23.05 -3.72
CA ASN A 112 -1.80 -24.47 -3.73
C ASN A 112 -0.27 -24.64 -3.92
N LYS A 113 0.21 -25.90 -3.96
CA LYS A 113 1.63 -26.16 -4.07
C LYS A 113 2.22 -25.65 -5.38
N ASP A 114 1.56 -25.90 -6.51
CA ASP A 114 2.07 -25.55 -7.83
C ASP A 114 2.18 -24.02 -8.00
N LEU A 115 1.15 -23.28 -7.60
CA LEU A 115 1.14 -21.83 -7.62
C LEU A 115 2.16 -21.23 -6.64
N TRP A 116 2.37 -21.88 -5.50
CA TRP A 116 3.40 -21.47 -4.56
C TRP A 116 4.80 -21.55 -5.17
N ASP A 117 5.11 -22.68 -5.81
CA ASP A 117 6.39 -22.89 -6.47
C ASP A 117 6.54 -21.93 -7.66
N GLU A 118 5.50 -21.71 -8.46
CA GLU A 118 5.48 -20.74 -9.55
C GLU A 118 5.79 -19.31 -9.05
N ILE A 119 5.11 -18.85 -7.99
CA ILE A 119 5.34 -17.50 -7.44
C ILE A 119 6.78 -17.35 -6.97
N LYS A 120 7.31 -18.37 -6.31
CA LYS A 120 8.69 -18.38 -5.83
C LYS A 120 9.70 -18.32 -6.99
N ASP A 121 9.48 -19.13 -8.02
CA ASP A 121 10.47 -19.26 -9.11
C ASP A 121 10.38 -18.09 -10.10
N VAL A 122 9.18 -17.63 -10.43
CA VAL A 122 8.96 -16.59 -11.44
C VAL A 122 9.08 -15.19 -10.87
N HIS A 123 8.60 -14.97 -9.66
CA HIS A 123 8.46 -13.61 -9.11
C HIS A 123 9.48 -13.22 -8.05
N ALA A 124 10.35 -14.14 -7.58
CA ALA A 124 11.34 -13.83 -6.53
C ALA A 124 12.19 -12.59 -6.85
N LYS A 125 12.64 -12.44 -8.09
CA LYS A 125 13.44 -11.29 -8.55
C LYS A 125 12.66 -9.97 -8.45
N ALA A 126 11.42 -9.93 -8.95
CA ALA A 126 10.58 -8.74 -8.90
C ALA A 126 10.13 -8.38 -7.47
N LEU A 127 10.06 -9.37 -6.59
CA LEU A 127 9.77 -9.25 -5.16
C LEU A 127 11.02 -8.86 -4.35
N CYS A 128 12.21 -8.94 -4.93
CA CYS A 128 13.51 -8.79 -4.24
C CYS A 128 13.65 -9.73 -3.05
N ILE A 129 13.17 -10.98 -3.19
CA ILE A 129 13.24 -11.99 -2.14
C ILE A 129 14.32 -13.01 -2.47
N GLU A 130 15.53 -12.77 -1.99
CA GLU A 130 16.68 -13.67 -2.14
C GLU A 130 16.82 -14.62 -0.95
N ASN A 131 16.33 -14.22 0.23
CA ASN A 131 16.48 -15.03 1.44
C ASN A 131 15.51 -16.22 1.45
N PRO A 132 16.01 -17.48 1.49
CA PRO A 132 15.19 -18.68 1.58
C PRO A 132 14.29 -18.74 2.84
N GLU A 133 14.70 -18.09 3.92
CA GLU A 133 13.92 -18.03 5.17
C GLU A 133 12.57 -17.36 4.97
N PHE A 134 12.49 -16.35 4.11
CA PHE A 134 11.21 -15.71 3.80
C PHE A 134 10.18 -16.74 3.33
N TRP A 135 10.59 -17.59 2.39
CA TRP A 135 9.73 -18.61 1.82
C TRP A 135 9.31 -19.66 2.85
N GLN A 136 10.24 -20.04 3.74
CA GLN A 136 9.95 -20.97 4.84
C GLN A 136 8.93 -20.38 5.82
N GLN A 137 9.06 -19.11 6.17
CA GLN A 137 8.10 -18.42 7.06
C GLN A 137 6.70 -18.32 6.44
N LYS A 138 6.61 -18.23 5.10
CA LYS A 138 5.34 -18.08 4.38
C LYS A 138 4.72 -19.39 3.89
N LYS A 139 5.38 -20.53 4.07
CA LYS A 139 4.95 -21.84 3.53
C LYS A 139 3.54 -22.28 3.93
N ASN A 140 3.03 -21.82 5.07
CA ASN A 140 1.70 -22.15 5.56
C ASN A 140 0.63 -21.12 5.13
N SER A 141 0.97 -20.15 4.31
CA SER A 141 0.01 -19.18 3.79
C SER A 141 -0.98 -19.87 2.85
N LYS A 142 -2.24 -19.45 2.95
CA LYS A 142 -3.34 -19.98 2.11
C LYS A 142 -3.75 -19.00 1.02
N TYR A 143 -3.38 -17.74 1.18
CA TYR A 143 -3.78 -16.65 0.29
C TYR A 143 -2.59 -15.75 0.01
N VAL A 144 -2.55 -15.20 -1.20
CA VAL A 144 -1.59 -14.17 -1.58
C VAL A 144 -2.25 -13.11 -2.42
N THR A 145 -1.83 -11.87 -2.20
CA THR A 145 -2.08 -10.75 -3.10
C THR A 145 -0.74 -10.27 -3.63
N LEU A 146 -0.59 -10.29 -4.95
CA LEU A 146 0.54 -9.70 -5.67
C LEU A 146 0.09 -8.38 -6.25
N MET A 147 0.89 -7.34 -6.09
CA MET A 147 0.56 -5.98 -6.55
C MET A 147 1.77 -5.39 -7.26
N ARG A 148 1.60 -4.98 -8.51
CA ARG A 148 2.63 -4.22 -9.21
C ARG A 148 2.54 -2.77 -8.79
N VAL A 149 3.64 -2.23 -8.28
CA VAL A 149 3.76 -0.84 -7.86
C VAL A 149 4.49 -0.03 -8.93
N LYS A 150 3.95 1.14 -9.27
CA LYS A 150 4.50 2.08 -10.26
C LYS A 150 4.37 3.52 -9.78
N ASN A 151 5.03 4.41 -10.49
CA ASN A 151 4.96 5.85 -10.22
C ASN A 151 5.27 6.17 -8.75
N ILE A 152 6.33 5.54 -8.25
CA ILE A 152 6.77 5.76 -6.87
C ILE A 152 7.28 7.19 -6.76
N TYR A 153 6.76 7.91 -5.77
CA TYR A 153 7.14 9.30 -5.51
C TYR A 153 7.44 9.46 -4.03
N SER A 154 8.68 9.82 -3.73
CA SER A 154 9.10 10.13 -2.36
C SER A 154 8.52 11.46 -1.92
N ILE A 155 8.00 11.50 -0.72
CA ILE A 155 7.41 12.70 -0.09
C ILE A 155 8.15 13.05 1.18
N ASN A 156 7.99 14.27 1.67
CA ASN A 156 8.44 14.61 3.00
C ASN A 156 7.81 13.68 4.04
N PRO A 157 8.57 13.24 5.05
CA PRO A 157 8.08 12.26 6.02
C PRO A 157 6.83 12.73 6.75
N ILE A 158 5.72 11.97 6.62
CA ILE A 158 4.46 12.20 7.34
C ILE A 158 4.39 11.21 8.50
N ASN A 159 4.37 11.70 9.72
CA ASN A 159 4.24 10.85 10.90
C ASN A 159 2.78 10.44 11.08
N PHE A 160 2.45 9.24 10.58
CA PHE A 160 1.09 8.69 10.63
C PHE A 160 0.99 7.68 11.79
N ILE A 161 0.36 8.10 12.88
CA ILE A 161 0.27 7.35 14.14
C ILE A 161 -0.88 6.35 14.06
N LYS A 162 -0.55 5.09 14.06
CA LYS A 162 -1.48 3.97 13.97
C LYS A 162 -1.26 3.03 15.17
N ARG A 163 -2.33 2.74 15.90
CA ARG A 163 -2.25 1.96 17.16
C ARG A 163 -2.39 0.45 16.98
N ASP A 164 -2.93 -0.01 15.85
CA ASP A 164 -3.05 -1.43 15.56
C ASP A 164 -1.79 -2.03 14.91
N ARG A 165 -1.67 -3.36 14.93
CA ARG A 165 -0.50 -4.08 14.41
C ARG A 165 -0.65 -4.58 12.97
N ARG A 166 -1.71 -4.23 12.27
CA ARG A 166 -1.92 -4.68 10.89
C ARG A 166 -0.83 -4.14 9.98
N GLY A 167 -0.25 -5.01 9.16
CA GLY A 167 0.74 -4.64 8.16
C GLY A 167 0.14 -3.99 6.90
N TRP A 168 -1.20 -3.98 6.79
CA TRP A 168 -1.96 -3.37 5.70
C TRP A 168 -3.29 -2.82 6.21
N VAL A 169 -3.62 -1.61 5.80
CA VAL A 169 -4.89 -0.95 6.16
C VAL A 169 -5.52 -0.35 4.91
N VAL A 170 -6.80 -0.56 4.73
CA VAL A 170 -7.61 0.19 3.76
C VAL A 170 -8.07 1.46 4.47
N LEU A 171 -7.50 2.58 4.11
CA LEU A 171 -7.81 3.89 4.70
C LEU A 171 -9.09 4.48 4.14
N ASN A 172 -9.30 4.27 2.84
CA ASN A 172 -10.50 4.66 2.13
C ASN A 172 -10.93 3.56 1.18
N SER A 173 -12.22 3.29 1.12
CA SER A 173 -12.82 2.38 0.15
C SER A 173 -13.75 3.16 -0.78
N LYS A 174 -13.61 2.96 -2.07
CA LYS A 174 -14.48 3.59 -3.08
C LYS A 174 -15.96 3.28 -2.92
N SER A 175 -16.32 2.30 -2.10
CA SER A 175 -17.71 2.00 -1.73
C SER A 175 -18.26 2.85 -0.59
N GLU A 176 -17.39 3.62 0.10
CA GLU A 176 -17.77 4.54 1.15
C GLU A 176 -17.56 5.97 0.63
N PRO A 177 -18.63 6.69 0.18
CA PRO A 177 -18.48 8.08 -0.17
C PRO A 177 -17.96 8.86 1.05
N LEU A 178 -16.94 9.68 0.82
CA LEU A 178 -16.54 10.69 1.80
C LEU A 178 -17.75 11.61 2.01
N ASN A 179 -18.37 11.51 3.17
CA ASN A 179 -19.27 12.57 3.64
C ASN A 179 -18.40 13.79 3.96
N LEU A 180 -18.13 14.60 2.94
CA LEU A 180 -17.38 15.87 3.03
C LEU A 180 -18.24 17.01 3.62
N PHE A 181 -19.47 16.72 3.99
CA PHE A 181 -20.41 17.72 4.51
C PHE A 181 -21.00 17.27 5.85
N VAL A 182 -20.41 17.68 6.92
CA VAL A 182 -21.09 18.11 8.14
C VAL A 182 -20.33 19.28 8.72
#